data_3d7e092cb156986c608bf5591e1ed19a
#
_entry.id   3d7e092cb156986c608bf5591e1ed19a
#
_cell.length_a   1.000
_cell.length_b   1.000
_cell.length_c   1.000
_cell.angle_alpha   90.00
_cell.angle_beta   90.00
_cell.angle_gamma   90.00
#
_symmetry.space_group_name_H-M   'P 1'
#
loop_
_entity.id
_entity.type
_entity.pdbx_description
1 polymer ?
#
loop_
_entity_poly.entity_id
_entity_poly.type
_entity_poly.pdbx_seq_one_letter_code
_entity_poly.pdbx_strand_id
1 'polypeptide(L)'
;MRPEIKSFSQKLRKEATPEERHLWYDFLKQYSIPFRRQVPFGPYILDFYCAKAKLGIELDGAQHYEEEALNYDQNRSCFLFENYQITLLRFTNLEVKQNFEGVCLTIHQKVKRRAPSSAPSGGTFPPEGGRLHGQEASMKTVTIYTDGACSGNPGPGGWGAILMYGPHKKELSGGEAQTTNNRMELTGVITALEALKEPCAVELYSDSKYVIDALEKGWAKGWRARGWVKGDKKPALNPDLWARLLELCEYHTVNLHWVKGHASNPYNNRCDELAVAESKKFR
;
A
#
# COMPACT_ATOMS: atom_id res chain seq x y z
N MET A 1 -11.87 21.39 -18.82
CA MET A 1 -11.36 20.09 -19.35
C MET A 1 -11.01 20.28 -20.81
N ARG A 2 -9.78 20.01 -21.21
CA ARG A 2 -9.34 20.19 -22.61
C ARG A 2 -10.13 19.26 -23.52
N PRO A 3 -10.66 19.73 -24.69
CA PRO A 3 -11.49 18.92 -25.59
C PRO A 3 -10.85 17.63 -26.03
N GLU A 4 -9.54 17.62 -26.21
CA GLU A 4 -8.71 16.49 -26.63
C GLU A 4 -8.75 15.32 -25.63
N ILE A 5 -8.72 15.58 -24.31
CA ILE A 5 -8.74 14.55 -23.28
C ILE A 5 -10.13 13.87 -23.22
N LYS A 6 -11.19 14.62 -23.50
CA LYS A 6 -12.55 14.07 -23.53
C LYS A 6 -12.75 13.14 -24.73
N SER A 7 -12.24 13.50 -25.89
CA SER A 7 -12.31 12.64 -27.09
C SER A 7 -11.48 11.36 -26.90
N PHE A 8 -10.30 11.47 -26.28
CA PHE A 8 -9.41 10.34 -25.99
C PHE A 8 -10.04 9.37 -24.97
N SER A 9 -10.65 9.86 -23.89
CA SER A 9 -11.41 9.03 -22.96
C SER A 9 -12.57 8.26 -23.63
N GLN A 10 -13.25 8.89 -24.62
CA GLN A 10 -14.33 8.23 -25.35
C GLN A 10 -13.80 7.12 -26.27
N LYS A 11 -12.64 7.32 -26.88
CA LYS A 11 -11.95 6.30 -27.68
C LYS A 11 -11.55 5.10 -26.83
N LEU A 12 -10.89 5.33 -25.69
CA LEU A 12 -10.49 4.27 -24.76
C LEU A 12 -11.67 3.43 -24.27
N ARG A 13 -12.84 4.04 -24.03
CA ARG A 13 -14.05 3.26 -23.66
C ARG A 13 -14.52 2.28 -24.73
N LYS A 14 -14.25 2.55 -26.01
CA LYS A 14 -14.60 1.66 -27.13
C LYS A 14 -13.53 0.57 -27.33
N GLU A 15 -12.28 0.88 -26.99
CA GLU A 15 -11.12 0.02 -27.17
C GLU A 15 -10.74 -0.74 -25.89
N ALA A 16 -11.68 -0.83 -24.90
CA ALA A 16 -11.45 -1.52 -23.64
C ALA A 16 -10.98 -2.97 -23.84
N THR A 17 -10.01 -3.40 -23.05
CA THR A 17 -9.47 -4.78 -23.09
C THR A 17 -10.54 -5.81 -22.66
N PRO A 18 -10.36 -7.10 -22.95
CA PRO A 18 -11.26 -8.15 -22.46
C PRO A 18 -11.39 -8.12 -20.93
N GLU A 19 -10.29 -7.88 -20.21
CA GLU A 19 -10.21 -7.84 -18.76
C GLU A 19 -10.92 -6.62 -18.18
N GLU A 20 -10.75 -5.45 -18.80
CA GLU A 20 -11.53 -4.25 -18.45
C GLU A 20 -13.03 -4.47 -18.64
N ARG A 21 -13.42 -5.12 -19.76
CA ARG A 21 -14.84 -5.47 -20.00
C ARG A 21 -15.36 -6.44 -18.96
N HIS A 22 -14.59 -7.48 -18.63
CA HIS A 22 -14.95 -8.47 -17.62
C HIS A 22 -15.16 -7.79 -16.26
N LEU A 23 -14.17 -7.01 -15.77
CA LEU A 23 -14.28 -6.30 -14.49
C LEU A 23 -15.46 -5.30 -14.49
N TRP A 24 -15.70 -4.64 -15.62
CA TRP A 24 -16.80 -3.67 -15.72
C TRP A 24 -18.17 -4.30 -15.71
N TYR A 25 -18.45 -5.25 -16.60
CA TYR A 25 -19.79 -5.77 -16.80
C TYR A 25 -20.21 -6.75 -15.72
N ASP A 26 -19.29 -7.55 -15.22
CA ASP A 26 -19.59 -8.61 -14.27
C ASP A 26 -19.48 -8.15 -12.81
N PHE A 27 -18.87 -6.97 -12.55
CA PHE A 27 -18.76 -6.45 -11.19
C PHE A 27 -19.05 -4.95 -11.05
N LEU A 28 -18.24 -4.05 -11.64
CA LEU A 28 -18.28 -2.62 -11.31
C LEU A 28 -19.53 -1.89 -11.76
N LYS A 29 -20.15 -2.29 -12.87
CA LYS A 29 -21.36 -1.68 -13.43
C LYS A 29 -22.57 -1.87 -12.51
N GLN A 30 -22.63 -2.99 -11.80
CA GLN A 30 -23.72 -3.37 -10.90
C GLN A 30 -23.40 -3.03 -9.43
N TYR A 31 -22.24 -2.46 -9.16
CA TYR A 31 -21.80 -2.16 -7.81
C TYR A 31 -22.70 -1.09 -7.16
N SER A 32 -23.05 -1.28 -5.88
CA SER A 32 -23.98 -0.40 -5.14
C SER A 32 -23.55 1.06 -5.08
N ILE A 33 -22.24 1.33 -5.13
CA ILE A 33 -21.68 2.68 -5.24
C ILE A 33 -21.14 2.84 -6.66
N PRO A 34 -21.61 3.85 -7.43
CA PRO A 34 -21.33 3.93 -8.86
C PRO A 34 -19.85 4.17 -9.18
N PHE A 35 -19.33 3.35 -10.08
CA PHE A 35 -18.06 3.56 -10.76
C PHE A 35 -18.26 4.25 -12.11
N ARG A 36 -17.22 4.90 -12.61
CA ARG A 36 -17.14 5.50 -13.94
C ARG A 36 -15.91 4.95 -14.65
N ARG A 37 -16.00 4.81 -15.99
CA ARG A 37 -14.88 4.34 -16.82
C ARG A 37 -14.13 5.48 -17.44
N GLN A 38 -12.81 5.32 -17.60
CA GLN A 38 -11.90 6.20 -18.33
C GLN A 38 -12.08 7.66 -17.91
N VAL A 39 -11.79 7.93 -16.63
CA VAL A 39 -12.00 9.24 -16.02
C VAL A 39 -10.70 10.03 -15.99
N PRO A 40 -10.64 11.23 -16.60
CA PRO A 40 -9.43 12.05 -16.63
C PRO A 40 -9.21 12.80 -15.31
N PHE A 41 -7.96 12.81 -14.84
CA PHE A 41 -7.46 13.60 -13.72
C PHE A 41 -6.12 14.23 -14.09
N GLY A 42 -6.14 15.53 -14.40
CA GLY A 42 -4.96 16.23 -14.93
C GLY A 42 -4.47 15.60 -16.23
N PRO A 43 -3.20 15.15 -16.30
CA PRO A 43 -2.64 14.49 -17.47
C PRO A 43 -2.97 12.99 -17.56
N TYR A 44 -3.60 12.42 -16.53
CA TYR A 44 -3.86 10.98 -16.41
C TYR A 44 -5.31 10.61 -16.65
N ILE A 45 -5.56 9.39 -17.12
CA ILE A 45 -6.89 8.80 -17.25
C ILE A 45 -6.89 7.50 -16.45
N LEU A 46 -7.86 7.35 -15.55
CA LEU A 46 -8.07 6.14 -14.76
C LEU A 46 -9.06 5.22 -15.47
N ASP A 47 -8.78 3.91 -15.54
CA ASP A 47 -9.67 2.94 -16.18
C ASP A 47 -11.04 2.92 -15.49
N PHE A 48 -11.03 2.87 -14.14
CA PHE A 48 -12.25 2.98 -13.35
C PHE A 48 -12.05 3.92 -12.16
N TYR A 49 -13.11 4.64 -11.82
CA TYR A 49 -13.10 5.59 -10.71
C TYR A 49 -14.40 5.58 -9.93
N CYS A 50 -14.31 5.44 -8.61
CA CYS A 50 -15.41 5.61 -7.65
C CYS A 50 -15.26 6.95 -6.93
N ALA A 51 -16.15 7.90 -7.20
CA ALA A 51 -16.07 9.25 -6.62
C ALA A 51 -16.32 9.24 -5.10
N LYS A 52 -17.27 8.43 -4.63
CA LYS A 52 -17.64 8.35 -3.21
C LYS A 52 -16.52 7.79 -2.35
N ALA A 53 -15.77 6.81 -2.86
CA ALA A 53 -14.62 6.21 -2.18
C ALA A 53 -13.30 6.93 -2.50
N LYS A 54 -13.27 7.86 -3.45
CA LYS A 54 -12.05 8.45 -4.03
C LYS A 54 -11.04 7.36 -4.41
N LEU A 55 -11.53 6.33 -5.08
CA LEU A 55 -10.79 5.13 -5.46
C LEU A 55 -10.66 5.04 -6.97
N GLY A 56 -9.43 5.02 -7.46
CA GLY A 56 -9.08 4.68 -8.84
C GLY A 56 -8.70 3.22 -8.94
N ILE A 57 -9.00 2.60 -10.08
CA ILE A 57 -8.58 1.24 -10.42
C ILE A 57 -7.97 1.27 -11.82
N GLU A 58 -6.83 0.62 -11.99
CA GLU A 58 -6.12 0.44 -13.26
C GLU A 58 -5.82 -1.03 -13.48
N LEU A 59 -5.92 -1.44 -14.74
CA LEU A 59 -5.56 -2.79 -15.19
C LEU A 59 -4.32 -2.72 -16.08
N ASP A 60 -3.19 -3.21 -15.54
CA ASP A 60 -1.94 -3.20 -16.24
C ASP A 60 -1.79 -4.44 -17.13
N GLY A 61 -1.49 -4.23 -18.42
CA GLY A 61 -1.01 -5.28 -19.29
C GLY A 61 0.32 -5.84 -18.79
N ALA A 62 0.65 -7.08 -19.17
CA ALA A 62 1.96 -7.67 -18.91
C ALA A 62 3.03 -6.92 -19.74
N GLN A 63 3.49 -5.77 -19.27
CA GLN A 63 4.65 -5.07 -19.82
C GLN A 63 5.84 -5.23 -18.90
N HIS A 64 6.98 -5.45 -19.52
CA HIS A 64 8.29 -5.60 -18.89
C HIS A 64 8.56 -4.44 -17.94
N TYR A 65 9.02 -4.77 -16.74
CA TYR A 65 9.45 -3.84 -15.69
C TYR A 65 10.74 -3.13 -16.14
N GLU A 66 10.61 -2.09 -16.93
CA GLU A 66 11.69 -1.14 -17.13
C GLU A 66 11.64 -0.11 -15.99
N GLU A 67 12.81 0.26 -15.49
CA GLU A 67 12.97 1.17 -14.32
C GLU A 67 12.28 2.54 -14.53
N GLU A 68 12.17 2.99 -15.77
CA GLU A 68 11.48 4.22 -16.16
C GLU A 68 9.96 4.13 -15.98
N ALA A 69 9.36 2.96 -16.23
CA ALA A 69 7.92 2.74 -16.04
C ALA A 69 7.53 2.79 -14.54
N LEU A 70 8.37 2.26 -13.65
CA LEU A 70 8.15 2.32 -12.21
C LEU A 70 8.16 3.75 -11.66
N ASN A 71 9.05 4.62 -12.16
CA ASN A 71 9.12 6.03 -11.78
C ASN A 71 7.87 6.80 -12.26
N TYR A 72 7.40 6.52 -13.46
CA TYR A 72 6.21 7.14 -14.03
C TYR A 72 4.96 6.78 -13.22
N ASP A 73 4.82 5.53 -12.85
CA ASP A 73 3.69 5.00 -12.09
C ASP A 73 3.61 5.55 -10.66
N GLN A 74 4.76 5.79 -10.04
CA GLN A 74 4.83 6.42 -8.72
C GLN A 74 4.45 7.89 -8.77
N ASN A 75 5.03 8.65 -9.71
CA ASN A 75 4.69 10.05 -9.92
C ASN A 75 3.19 10.21 -10.19
N ARG A 76 2.59 9.29 -10.93
CA ARG A 76 1.15 9.23 -11.20
C ARG A 76 0.33 8.99 -9.92
N SER A 77 0.71 8.02 -9.10
CA SER A 77 0.01 7.72 -7.85
C SER A 77 0.12 8.87 -6.84
N CYS A 78 1.31 9.45 -6.67
CA CYS A 78 1.53 10.63 -5.84
C CYS A 78 0.71 11.82 -6.33
N PHE A 79 0.75 12.12 -7.62
CA PHE A 79 -0.02 13.22 -8.22
C PHE A 79 -1.53 13.07 -7.97
N LEU A 80 -2.08 11.87 -8.16
CA LEU A 80 -3.50 11.59 -7.94
C LEU A 80 -3.88 11.71 -6.47
N PHE A 81 -3.01 11.27 -5.58
CA PHE A 81 -3.26 11.40 -4.15
C PHE A 81 -3.14 12.84 -3.66
N GLU A 82 -2.07 13.55 -4.00
CA GLU A 82 -1.82 14.92 -3.54
C GLU A 82 -2.86 15.91 -4.05
N ASN A 83 -3.21 15.83 -5.33
CA ASN A 83 -4.11 16.80 -5.95
C ASN A 83 -5.60 16.47 -5.81
N TYR A 84 -5.96 15.19 -5.69
CA TYR A 84 -7.36 14.74 -5.73
C TYR A 84 -7.76 13.84 -4.57
N GLN A 85 -6.82 13.44 -3.70
CA GLN A 85 -7.01 12.47 -2.60
C GLN A 85 -7.47 11.09 -3.10
N ILE A 86 -7.07 10.72 -4.33
CA ILE A 86 -7.42 9.45 -4.94
C ILE A 86 -6.39 8.41 -4.54
N THR A 87 -6.86 7.30 -3.97
CA THR A 87 -6.05 6.08 -3.82
C THR A 87 -6.19 5.24 -5.08
N LEU A 88 -5.08 4.71 -5.57
CA LEU A 88 -5.05 3.88 -6.76
C LEU A 88 -4.88 2.40 -6.39
N LEU A 89 -5.72 1.53 -6.94
CA LEU A 89 -5.53 0.09 -6.96
C LEU A 89 -5.09 -0.33 -8.37
N ARG A 90 -4.08 -1.17 -8.44
CA ARG A 90 -3.62 -1.76 -9.70
C ARG A 90 -3.77 -3.26 -9.64
N PHE A 91 -4.23 -3.83 -10.73
CA PHE A 91 -4.32 -5.26 -10.94
C PHE A 91 -3.73 -5.58 -12.31
N THR A 92 -3.05 -6.68 -12.40
CA THR A 92 -2.61 -7.20 -13.70
C THR A 92 -3.79 -7.86 -14.43
N ASN A 93 -3.74 -7.87 -15.75
CA ASN A 93 -4.71 -8.61 -16.56
C ASN A 93 -4.75 -10.10 -16.17
N LEU A 94 -3.62 -10.65 -15.73
CA LEU A 94 -3.52 -12.03 -15.27
C LEU A 94 -4.30 -12.27 -13.97
N GLU A 95 -4.23 -11.35 -13.00
CA GLU A 95 -5.01 -11.43 -11.77
C GLU A 95 -6.51 -11.40 -12.05
N VAL A 96 -6.97 -10.52 -12.95
CA VAL A 96 -8.38 -10.47 -13.36
C VAL A 96 -8.82 -11.79 -14.00
N LYS A 97 -7.95 -12.46 -14.79
CA LYS A 97 -8.26 -13.76 -15.41
C LYS A 97 -8.26 -14.91 -14.43
N GLN A 98 -7.28 -14.96 -13.52
CA GLN A 98 -7.02 -16.13 -12.68
C GLN A 98 -7.64 -16.05 -11.29
N ASN A 99 -7.89 -14.84 -10.78
CA ASN A 99 -8.40 -14.60 -9.43
C ASN A 99 -9.42 -13.46 -9.39
N PHE A 100 -10.43 -13.53 -10.25
CA PHE A 100 -11.47 -12.50 -10.39
C PHE A 100 -12.17 -12.20 -9.06
N GLU A 101 -12.54 -13.24 -8.30
CA GLU A 101 -13.19 -13.08 -7.00
C GLU A 101 -12.30 -12.34 -5.99
N GLY A 102 -10.99 -12.65 -5.95
CA GLY A 102 -10.03 -11.95 -5.11
C GLY A 102 -9.87 -10.46 -5.48
N VAL A 103 -9.87 -10.15 -6.78
CA VAL A 103 -9.88 -8.77 -7.29
C VAL A 103 -11.16 -8.05 -6.84
N CYS A 104 -12.33 -8.65 -7.04
CA CYS A 104 -13.62 -8.09 -6.62
C CYS A 104 -13.69 -7.87 -5.10
N LEU A 105 -13.20 -8.82 -4.32
CA LEU A 105 -13.16 -8.72 -2.85
C LEU A 105 -12.24 -7.58 -2.39
N THR A 106 -11.07 -7.44 -2.99
CA THR A 106 -10.11 -6.36 -2.68
C THR A 106 -10.73 -4.99 -2.97
N ILE A 107 -11.37 -4.83 -4.13
CA ILE A 107 -12.08 -3.60 -4.49
C ILE A 107 -13.22 -3.33 -3.50
N HIS A 108 -14.03 -4.34 -3.18
CA HIS A 108 -15.15 -4.21 -2.24
C HIS A 108 -14.68 -3.75 -0.86
N GLN A 109 -13.66 -4.37 -0.32
CA GLN A 109 -13.07 -4.00 0.98
C GLN A 109 -12.54 -2.57 0.97
N LYS A 110 -11.83 -2.16 -0.10
CA LYS A 110 -11.29 -0.80 -0.21
C LYS A 110 -12.39 0.24 -0.34
N VAL A 111 -13.44 -0.02 -1.12
CA VAL A 111 -14.61 0.86 -1.23
C VAL A 111 -15.35 0.97 0.10
N LYS A 112 -15.63 -0.15 0.77
CA LYS A 112 -16.32 -0.19 2.07
C LYS A 112 -15.56 0.62 3.14
N ARG A 113 -14.24 0.55 3.14
CA ARG A 113 -13.40 1.31 4.09
C ARG A 113 -13.39 2.82 3.82
N ARG A 114 -13.57 3.25 2.58
CA ARG A 114 -13.41 4.67 2.18
C ARG A 114 -14.72 5.39 1.94
N ALA A 115 -15.81 4.70 1.68
CA ALA A 115 -17.13 5.27 1.52
C ALA A 115 -17.90 5.13 2.83
N PRO A 116 -18.06 6.18 3.64
CA PRO A 116 -18.88 6.11 4.84
C PRO A 116 -20.31 5.73 4.45
N SER A 117 -20.84 4.72 5.13
CA SER A 117 -22.20 4.23 4.92
C SER A 117 -23.20 5.28 5.40
N SER A 118 -23.82 5.98 4.46
CA SER A 118 -25.04 6.75 4.72
C SER A 118 -26.10 6.28 3.71
N ALA A 119 -26.71 5.12 3.98
CA ALA A 119 -27.98 4.73 3.38
C ALA A 119 -28.65 3.65 4.23
N PRO A 120 -29.98 3.70 4.39
CA PRO A 120 -30.72 2.68 5.13
C PRO A 120 -30.71 1.35 4.41
N SER A 121 -30.60 0.30 5.20
CA SER A 121 -30.63 -1.11 4.81
C SER A 121 -31.90 -1.46 4.03
N GLY A 122 -31.70 -2.04 2.85
CA GLY A 122 -32.76 -2.66 2.06
C GLY A 122 -32.15 -3.50 0.95
N GLY A 123 -31.85 -4.76 1.23
CA GLY A 123 -31.37 -5.74 0.26
C GLY A 123 -31.03 -7.04 0.96
N THR A 124 -31.94 -7.99 0.93
CA THR A 124 -31.98 -9.29 1.59
C THR A 124 -30.83 -10.20 1.13
N PHE A 125 -30.03 -10.67 2.10
CA PHE A 125 -29.33 -11.95 2.08
C PHE A 125 -29.72 -12.72 3.33
N PRO A 126 -29.80 -14.07 3.29
CA PRO A 126 -30.36 -14.87 4.35
C PRO A 126 -29.52 -14.83 5.64
N PRO A 127 -30.17 -15.11 6.80
CA PRO A 127 -29.58 -14.85 8.10
C PRO A 127 -28.84 -16.05 8.65
N GLU A 128 -27.66 -15.86 9.21
CA GLU A 128 -27.20 -16.64 10.36
C GLU A 128 -26.38 -15.80 11.34
N GLY A 129 -26.95 -15.66 12.45
CA GLY A 129 -26.53 -15.74 13.83
C GLY A 129 -25.44 -14.81 14.35
N GLY A 130 -25.83 -13.89 15.24
CA GLY A 130 -24.91 -13.35 16.24
C GLY A 130 -24.96 -11.81 16.39
N ARG A 131 -25.86 -11.33 17.27
CA ARG A 131 -25.83 -9.96 17.77
C ARG A 131 -24.53 -9.69 18.52
N LEU A 132 -23.77 -8.67 18.12
CA LEU A 132 -23.01 -7.84 19.04
C LEU A 132 -23.17 -6.38 18.59
N HIS A 133 -23.85 -5.58 19.42
CA HIS A 133 -23.84 -4.13 19.36
C HIS A 133 -22.44 -3.66 19.77
N GLY A 134 -21.71 -3.03 18.84
CA GLY A 134 -20.49 -2.28 19.10
C GLY A 134 -20.41 -1.15 18.09
N GLN A 135 -20.37 0.08 18.57
CA GLN A 135 -20.07 1.26 17.76
C GLN A 135 -18.79 0.99 16.97
N GLU A 136 -18.86 0.89 15.64
CA GLU A 136 -17.69 0.87 14.75
C GLU A 136 -17.04 2.26 14.82
N ALA A 137 -16.11 2.43 15.74
CA ALA A 137 -15.18 3.56 15.71
C ALA A 137 -14.43 3.52 14.39
N SER A 138 -14.55 4.57 13.60
CA SER A 138 -13.80 4.73 12.34
C SER A 138 -12.31 4.56 12.64
N MET A 139 -11.69 3.51 12.07
CA MET A 139 -10.27 3.21 12.28
C MET A 139 -9.42 4.39 11.81
N LYS A 140 -8.55 4.90 12.68
CA LYS A 140 -7.67 6.04 12.38
C LYS A 140 -6.70 5.67 11.26
N THR A 141 -6.57 6.57 10.27
CA THR A 141 -5.58 6.39 9.19
C THR A 141 -4.31 7.14 9.54
N VAL A 142 -3.19 6.42 9.63
CA VAL A 142 -1.87 6.96 9.91
C VAL A 142 -0.96 6.73 8.71
N THR A 143 -0.27 7.78 8.28
CA THR A 143 0.78 7.66 7.26
C THR A 143 2.13 7.49 7.95
N ILE A 144 2.91 6.49 7.53
CA ILE A 144 4.23 6.19 8.08
C ILE A 144 5.25 6.16 6.95
N TYR A 145 6.38 6.84 7.16
CA TYR A 145 7.59 6.72 6.33
C TYR A 145 8.69 6.10 7.18
N THR A 146 9.49 5.21 6.59
CA THR A 146 10.61 4.56 7.29
C THR A 146 11.80 4.39 6.37
N ASP A 147 12.99 4.46 6.96
CA ASP A 147 14.25 4.16 6.31
C ASP A 147 15.25 3.56 7.31
N GLY A 148 16.21 2.79 6.81
CA GLY A 148 17.29 2.18 7.57
C GLY A 148 18.65 2.41 6.92
N ALA A 149 19.67 2.69 7.72
CA ALA A 149 21.03 2.88 7.26
C ALA A 149 22.01 2.04 8.07
N CYS A 150 23.06 1.53 7.42
CA CYS A 150 24.15 0.81 8.11
C CYS A 150 25.50 1.20 7.51
N SER A 151 26.43 1.55 8.39
CA SER A 151 27.81 1.86 7.98
C SER A 151 28.69 0.61 8.08
N GLY A 152 28.85 -0.08 6.95
CA GLY A 152 29.28 -1.46 6.89
C GLY A 152 28.08 -2.41 7.00
N ASN A 153 28.29 -3.70 6.70
CA ASN A 153 27.19 -4.67 6.75
C ASN A 153 27.73 -6.07 7.09
N PRO A 154 27.93 -6.41 8.40
CA PRO A 154 27.46 -5.71 9.60
C PRO A 154 28.32 -4.51 10.04
N GLY A 155 27.74 -3.61 10.86
CA GLY A 155 28.38 -2.44 11.44
C GLY A 155 27.41 -1.54 12.18
N PRO A 156 27.82 -0.30 12.57
CA PRO A 156 26.92 0.67 13.17
C PRO A 156 25.76 1.01 12.25
N GLY A 157 24.55 0.88 12.73
CA GLY A 157 23.35 1.18 11.96
C GLY A 157 22.34 2.03 12.72
N GLY A 158 21.43 2.63 11.97
CA GLY A 158 20.34 3.42 12.49
C GLY A 158 19.09 3.28 11.64
N TRP A 159 17.98 3.69 12.18
CA TRP A 159 16.69 3.75 11.51
C TRP A 159 16.00 5.07 11.83
N GLY A 160 15.17 5.53 10.90
CA GLY A 160 14.31 6.69 11.06
C GLY A 160 12.89 6.37 10.65
N ALA A 161 11.91 6.96 11.34
CA ALA A 161 10.52 6.86 11.00
C ALA A 161 9.77 8.17 11.24
N ILE A 162 8.80 8.46 10.38
CA ILE A 162 7.89 9.61 10.50
C ILE A 162 6.47 9.09 10.49
N LEU A 163 5.72 9.41 11.54
CA LEU A 163 4.31 9.07 11.68
C LEU A 163 3.47 10.35 11.54
N MET A 164 2.43 10.31 10.73
CA MET A 164 1.53 11.45 10.49
C MET A 164 0.08 11.04 10.69
N TYR A 165 -0.64 11.83 11.49
CA TYR A 165 -2.07 11.69 11.71
C TYR A 165 -2.74 13.06 11.73
N GLY A 166 -3.51 13.39 10.71
CA GLY A 166 -4.05 14.74 10.53
C GLY A 166 -2.92 15.80 10.54
N PRO A 167 -2.98 16.82 11.39
CA PRO A 167 -1.92 17.83 11.51
C PRO A 167 -0.72 17.39 12.37
N HIS A 168 -0.81 16.23 13.03
CA HIS A 168 0.23 15.76 13.95
C HIS A 168 1.29 14.98 13.21
N LYS A 169 2.55 15.34 13.45
CA LYS A 169 3.73 14.65 12.95
C LYS A 169 4.61 14.24 14.11
N LYS A 170 5.10 12.99 14.11
CA LYS A 170 6.05 12.47 15.09
C LYS A 170 7.21 11.83 14.35
N GLU A 171 8.43 12.20 14.72
CA GLU A 171 9.66 11.58 14.28
C GLU A 171 10.14 10.60 15.34
N LEU A 172 10.59 9.43 14.92
CA LEU A 172 11.24 8.41 15.74
C LEU A 172 12.55 8.02 15.08
N SER A 173 13.54 7.72 15.88
CA SER A 173 14.82 7.21 15.40
C SER A 173 15.52 6.40 16.48
N GLY A 174 16.45 5.56 16.06
CA GLY A 174 17.28 4.77 16.96
C GLY A 174 18.35 4.04 16.17
N GLY A 175 19.25 3.36 16.87
CA GLY A 175 20.36 2.67 16.22
C GLY A 175 21.00 1.61 17.10
N GLU A 176 21.89 0.83 16.50
CA GLU A 176 22.63 -0.26 17.11
C GLU A 176 24.10 -0.19 16.67
N ALA A 177 25.02 -0.52 17.60
CA ALA A 177 26.47 -0.51 17.33
C ALA A 177 26.90 -1.60 16.32
N GLN A 178 26.20 -2.74 16.30
CA GLN A 178 26.51 -3.88 15.45
C GLN A 178 25.21 -4.47 14.87
N THR A 179 24.93 -4.14 13.63
CA THR A 179 23.69 -4.54 12.97
C THR A 179 23.87 -4.66 11.45
N THR A 180 22.79 -4.85 10.71
CA THR A 180 22.79 -4.87 9.24
C THR A 180 21.73 -3.91 8.70
N ASN A 181 21.89 -3.48 7.45
CA ASN A 181 20.91 -2.60 6.81
C ASN A 181 19.49 -3.18 6.89
N ASN A 182 19.31 -4.44 6.52
CA ASN A 182 18.01 -5.11 6.55
C ASN A 182 17.39 -5.17 7.97
N ARG A 183 18.21 -5.26 9.02
CA ARG A 183 17.67 -5.19 10.39
C ARG A 183 17.17 -3.81 10.72
N MET A 184 17.90 -2.76 10.34
CA MET A 184 17.49 -1.38 10.58
C MET A 184 16.20 -1.02 9.83
N GLU A 185 16.07 -1.46 8.58
CA GLU A 185 14.84 -1.33 7.80
C GLU A 185 13.64 -1.97 8.52
N LEU A 186 13.78 -3.23 8.96
CA LEU A 186 12.74 -3.93 9.71
C LEU A 186 12.44 -3.24 11.04
N THR A 187 13.47 -2.84 11.79
CA THR A 187 13.32 -2.21 13.11
C THR A 187 12.59 -0.88 13.00
N GLY A 188 12.88 -0.07 11.97
CA GLY A 188 12.18 1.18 11.72
C GLY A 188 10.68 0.98 11.51
N VAL A 189 10.29 0.00 10.69
CA VAL A 189 8.87 -0.32 10.45
C VAL A 189 8.20 -0.85 11.72
N ILE A 190 8.84 -1.80 12.42
CA ILE A 190 8.32 -2.39 13.65
C ILE A 190 8.07 -1.31 14.70
N THR A 191 9.08 -0.47 14.98
CA THR A 191 8.98 0.58 16.01
C THR A 191 7.93 1.62 15.67
N ALA A 192 7.77 1.96 14.37
CA ALA A 192 6.73 2.87 13.93
C ALA A 192 5.33 2.29 14.16
N LEU A 193 5.11 1.00 13.86
CA LEU A 193 3.83 0.33 14.10
C LEU A 193 3.55 0.15 15.60
N GLU A 194 4.53 -0.18 16.41
CA GLU A 194 4.42 -0.29 17.87
C GLU A 194 4.09 1.04 18.57
N ALA A 195 4.46 2.17 17.96
CA ALA A 195 4.11 3.49 18.48
C ALA A 195 2.62 3.83 18.38
N LEU A 196 1.83 3.04 17.63
CA LEU A 196 0.39 3.18 17.49
C LEU A 196 -0.32 2.50 18.68
N LYS A 197 -1.16 3.26 19.39
CA LYS A 197 -1.80 2.80 20.65
C LYS A 197 -3.05 1.93 20.44
N GLU A 198 -3.57 1.89 19.22
CA GLU A 198 -4.81 1.20 18.86
C GLU A 198 -4.72 0.68 17.43
N PRO A 199 -5.57 -0.27 16.99
CA PRO A 199 -5.61 -0.71 15.60
C PRO A 199 -5.86 0.47 14.66
N CYS A 200 -4.97 0.64 13.67
CA CYS A 200 -5.01 1.73 12.69
C CYS A 200 -5.00 1.18 11.26
N ALA A 201 -5.56 1.96 10.35
CA ALA A 201 -5.25 1.84 8.93
C ALA A 201 -3.93 2.58 8.67
N VAL A 202 -2.91 1.87 8.23
CA VAL A 202 -1.55 2.42 8.05
C VAL A 202 -1.22 2.46 6.57
N GLU A 203 -0.84 3.65 6.07
CA GLU A 203 -0.24 3.83 4.76
C GLU A 203 1.29 3.88 4.98
N LEU A 204 1.98 2.75 4.77
CA LEU A 204 3.41 2.59 5.03
C LEU A 204 4.22 2.81 3.77
N TYR A 205 5.13 3.78 3.81
CA TYR A 205 6.05 4.14 2.73
C TYR A 205 7.49 3.77 3.13
N SER A 206 8.17 3.01 2.30
CA SER A 206 9.59 2.66 2.49
C SER A 206 10.25 2.39 1.14
N ASP A 207 11.53 2.70 1.02
CA ASP A 207 12.34 2.36 -0.15
C ASP A 207 13.01 0.98 -0.03
N SER A 208 12.82 0.31 1.10
CA SER A 208 13.30 -1.05 1.31
C SER A 208 12.51 -2.08 0.49
N LYS A 209 13.03 -2.48 -0.65
CA LYS A 209 12.48 -3.63 -1.40
C LYS A 209 12.50 -4.92 -0.57
N TYR A 210 13.45 -5.05 0.36
CA TYR A 210 13.52 -6.20 1.24
C TYR A 210 12.27 -6.34 2.12
N VAL A 211 11.77 -5.23 2.65
CA VAL A 211 10.58 -5.20 3.50
C VAL A 211 9.31 -5.28 2.66
N ILE A 212 9.18 -4.37 1.69
CA ILE A 212 7.96 -4.23 0.88
C ILE A 212 7.66 -5.51 0.11
N ASP A 213 8.63 -6.02 -0.67
CA ASP A 213 8.44 -7.24 -1.47
C ASP A 213 8.10 -8.47 -0.61
N ALA A 214 8.76 -8.62 0.54
CA ALA A 214 8.52 -9.80 1.38
C ALA A 214 7.12 -9.80 2.02
N LEU A 215 6.54 -8.64 2.26
CA LEU A 215 5.17 -8.51 2.75
C LEU A 215 4.15 -8.61 1.60
N GLU A 216 4.31 -7.83 0.52
CA GLU A 216 3.37 -7.80 -0.62
C GLU A 216 3.26 -9.15 -1.33
N LYS A 217 4.42 -9.79 -1.59
CA LYS A 217 4.48 -11.10 -2.26
C LYS A 217 4.20 -12.27 -1.30
N GLY A 218 3.93 -11.98 -0.04
CA GLY A 218 3.64 -12.99 0.99
C GLY A 218 4.82 -13.88 1.36
N TRP A 219 6.06 -13.50 0.99
CA TRP A 219 7.24 -14.32 1.26
C TRP A 219 7.46 -14.51 2.76
N ALA A 220 7.34 -13.44 3.55
CA ALA A 220 7.52 -13.50 5.00
C ALA A 220 6.51 -14.46 5.67
N LYS A 221 5.24 -14.44 5.26
CA LYS A 221 4.22 -15.39 5.71
C LYS A 221 4.57 -16.82 5.31
N GLY A 222 5.04 -17.01 4.09
CA GLY A 222 5.50 -18.31 3.61
C GLY A 222 6.74 -18.81 4.35
N TRP A 223 7.67 -17.95 4.73
CA TRP A 223 8.83 -18.35 5.56
C TRP A 223 8.38 -18.77 6.96
N ARG A 224 7.50 -18.01 7.61
CA ARG A 224 6.93 -18.36 8.93
C ARG A 224 6.23 -19.71 8.89
N ALA A 225 5.40 -19.97 7.88
CA ALA A 225 4.68 -21.24 7.72
C ALA A 225 5.61 -22.45 7.52
N ARG A 226 6.84 -22.26 7.01
CA ARG A 226 7.85 -23.30 6.81
C ARG A 226 8.94 -23.30 7.88
N GLY A 227 8.67 -22.75 9.06
CA GLY A 227 9.67 -22.69 10.14
C GLY A 227 10.88 -21.80 9.82
N TRP A 228 10.63 -20.65 9.14
CA TRP A 228 11.64 -19.67 8.71
C TRP A 228 12.64 -20.21 7.67
N VAL A 229 12.13 -21.02 6.76
CA VAL A 229 12.88 -21.56 5.61
C VAL A 229 12.36 -20.93 4.32
N LYS A 230 13.27 -20.44 3.49
CA LYS A 230 12.99 -19.91 2.15
C LYS A 230 12.67 -21.01 1.14
N GLY A 231 12.18 -20.63 -0.04
CA GLY A 231 11.88 -21.57 -1.12
C GLY A 231 13.10 -22.36 -1.63
N ASP A 232 14.30 -21.77 -1.53
CA ASP A 232 15.57 -22.38 -1.86
C ASP A 232 16.16 -23.26 -0.73
N LYS A 233 15.36 -23.58 0.27
CA LYS A 233 15.69 -24.38 1.47
C LYS A 233 16.74 -23.73 2.41
N LYS A 234 17.13 -22.47 2.17
CA LYS A 234 18.01 -21.73 3.07
C LYS A 234 17.22 -21.08 4.21
N PRO A 235 17.82 -20.87 5.40
CA PRO A 235 17.18 -20.11 6.46
C PRO A 235 16.81 -18.70 6.02
N ALA A 236 15.64 -18.24 6.43
CA ALA A 236 15.29 -16.82 6.32
C ALA A 236 16.13 -16.00 7.30
N LEU A 237 16.66 -14.85 6.86
CA LEU A 237 17.38 -13.94 7.73
C LEU A 237 16.39 -13.13 8.58
N ASN A 238 16.80 -12.76 9.80
CA ASN A 238 16.04 -11.93 10.73
C ASN A 238 14.64 -12.51 11.09
N PRO A 239 14.52 -13.81 11.41
CA PRO A 239 13.22 -14.42 11.70
C PRO A 239 12.53 -13.79 12.92
N ASP A 240 13.30 -13.29 13.89
CA ASP A 240 12.86 -12.55 15.06
C ASP A 240 12.08 -11.27 14.68
N LEU A 241 12.65 -10.45 13.84
CA LEU A 241 12.02 -9.21 13.39
C LEU A 241 10.84 -9.48 12.44
N TRP A 242 10.95 -10.48 11.55
CA TRP A 242 9.85 -10.86 10.69
C TRP A 242 8.64 -11.41 11.46
N ALA A 243 8.86 -12.21 12.51
CA ALA A 243 7.79 -12.70 13.37
C ALA A 243 7.01 -11.52 13.96
N ARG A 244 7.75 -10.56 14.54
CA ARG A 244 7.15 -9.37 15.15
C ARG A 244 6.44 -8.48 14.15
N LEU A 245 7.02 -8.24 12.98
CA LEU A 245 6.40 -7.42 11.94
C LEU A 245 5.09 -8.04 11.42
N LEU A 246 5.04 -9.36 11.24
CA LEU A 246 3.83 -10.04 10.81
C LEU A 246 2.70 -9.95 11.85
N GLU A 247 3.01 -10.05 13.16
CA GLU A 247 2.03 -9.82 14.23
C GLU A 247 1.44 -8.40 14.16
N LEU A 248 2.28 -7.39 13.96
CA LEU A 248 1.85 -6.01 13.84
C LEU A 248 1.00 -5.77 12.57
N CYS A 249 1.34 -6.42 11.47
CA CYS A 249 0.53 -6.40 10.24
C CYS A 249 -0.81 -7.15 10.38
N GLU A 250 -0.92 -8.07 11.33
CA GLU A 250 -2.18 -8.73 11.69
C GLU A 250 -3.02 -7.83 12.62
N TYR A 251 -2.37 -7.06 13.50
CA TYR A 251 -3.03 -6.14 14.42
C TYR A 251 -3.50 -4.83 13.74
N HIS A 252 -2.69 -4.26 12.84
CA HIS A 252 -3.03 -3.09 12.03
C HIS A 252 -3.45 -3.50 10.62
N THR A 253 -4.18 -2.61 9.93
CA THR A 253 -4.40 -2.77 8.49
C THR A 253 -3.32 -2.00 7.74
N VAL A 254 -2.27 -2.67 7.29
CA VAL A 254 -1.12 -2.03 6.66
C VAL A 254 -1.25 -2.10 5.14
N ASN A 255 -1.26 -0.93 4.49
CA ASN A 255 -1.12 -0.76 3.05
C ASN A 255 0.33 -0.37 2.76
N LEU A 256 0.98 -1.08 1.87
CA LEU A 256 2.40 -0.93 1.56
C LEU A 256 2.60 -0.06 0.34
N HIS A 257 3.60 0.81 0.38
CA HIS A 257 3.98 1.70 -0.72
C HIS A 257 5.50 1.73 -0.83
N TRP A 258 6.03 1.12 -1.87
CA TRP A 258 7.44 1.30 -2.15
C TRP A 258 7.69 2.70 -2.72
N VAL A 259 8.72 3.39 -2.23
CA VAL A 259 9.20 4.68 -2.75
C VAL A 259 10.66 4.53 -3.20
N LYS A 260 11.09 5.34 -4.14
CA LYS A 260 12.49 5.35 -4.56
C LYS A 260 13.32 6.12 -3.54
N GLY A 261 14.35 5.49 -2.98
CA GLY A 261 15.31 6.13 -2.08
C GLY A 261 16.06 7.29 -2.77
N HIS A 262 16.41 8.31 -1.99
CA HIS A 262 17.12 9.53 -2.45
C HIS A 262 16.45 10.27 -3.62
N ALA A 263 15.13 10.11 -3.80
CA ALA A 263 14.32 10.81 -4.78
C ALA A 263 13.64 12.06 -4.19
N SER A 264 12.62 12.58 -4.85
CA SER A 264 11.92 13.82 -4.46
C SER A 264 11.01 13.70 -3.24
N ASN A 265 10.92 12.55 -2.57
CA ASN A 265 10.05 12.39 -1.39
C ASN A 265 10.72 12.97 -0.13
N PRO A 266 10.25 14.13 0.39
CA PRO A 266 10.92 14.81 1.50
C PRO A 266 10.85 14.04 2.82
N TYR A 267 9.82 13.21 3.01
CA TYR A 267 9.66 12.42 4.23
C TYR A 267 10.57 11.20 4.25
N ASN A 268 10.75 10.52 3.10
CA ASN A 268 11.72 9.43 3.00
C ASN A 268 13.15 9.95 3.19
N ASN A 269 13.50 11.06 2.53
CA ASN A 269 14.81 11.69 2.70
C ASN A 269 15.05 12.10 4.16
N ARG A 270 14.01 12.58 4.86
CA ARG A 270 14.12 12.89 6.29
C ARG A 270 14.32 11.63 7.13
N CYS A 271 13.70 10.49 6.81
CA CYS A 271 13.95 9.22 7.47
C CYS A 271 15.39 8.75 7.28
N ASP A 272 15.94 8.87 6.06
CA ASP A 272 17.36 8.58 5.78
C ASP A 272 18.31 9.46 6.63
N GLU A 273 18.06 10.78 6.70
CA GLU A 273 18.82 11.69 7.56
C GLU A 273 18.84 11.23 9.04
N LEU A 274 17.67 10.84 9.56
CA LEU A 274 17.53 10.33 10.93
C LEU A 274 18.32 9.03 11.11
N ALA A 275 18.16 8.08 10.18
CA ALA A 275 18.86 6.79 10.22
C ALA A 275 20.39 6.96 10.18
N VAL A 276 20.89 7.80 9.27
CA VAL A 276 22.33 8.13 9.16
C VAL A 276 22.83 8.83 10.41
N ALA A 277 22.06 9.76 10.99
CA ALA A 277 22.46 10.45 12.22
C ALA A 277 22.57 9.47 13.40
N GLU A 278 21.64 8.51 13.53
CA GLU A 278 21.68 7.49 14.57
C GLU A 278 22.88 6.56 14.40
N SER A 279 23.17 6.10 13.17
CA SER A 279 24.31 5.22 12.91
C SER A 279 25.67 5.86 13.28
N LYS A 280 25.80 7.20 13.16
CA LYS A 280 27.01 7.94 13.50
C LYS A 280 27.31 7.98 15.00
N LYS A 281 26.31 7.78 15.87
CA LYS A 281 26.50 7.78 17.33
C LYS A 281 27.32 6.57 17.84
N PHE A 282 27.45 5.55 17.01
CA PHE A 282 28.13 4.29 17.31
C PHE A 282 29.46 4.11 16.55
N ARG A 283 29.93 5.16 15.89
CA ARG A 283 31.23 5.17 15.19
C ARG A 283 32.38 5.54 16.10
#